data_6e67956d6b49054cc60559dac145767e
#
_entry.id   6e67956d6b49054cc60559dac145767e
#
_cell.length_a   1.000
_cell.length_b   1.000
_cell.length_c   1.000
_cell.angle_alpha   90.00
_cell.angle_beta   90.00
_cell.angle_gamma   90.00
#
_symmetry.space_group_name_H-M   'P 1'
#
loop_
_entity.id
_entity.type
_entity.pdbx_description
1 polymer ?
#
loop_
_entity_poly.entity_id
_entity_poly.type
_entity_poly.pdbx_seq_one_letter_code
_entity_poly.pdbx_strand_id
1 'polypeptide(L)'
;RGLGDVYKRQLLSTIYNGRNDSRLENTVCMLVKTLPVYCKFDPKTTVQAYMAELSEQMLSSMANDIFPFSDICAKYGLNSDLTFAYQAELSDDYPIGDTIARGHDLSLDMAKMPLLIQVREYNHTYVLTAEYRSDMYSQAFIDGILDSYEAAMSSMLKTKYVSEISVISQSGVNKIAEFNHTENEFDRSKTISDMFAELAETIPDHTAVVFKDRKYTYKELDELSNRLGKYIASQGIGRE
;
A
#
# COMPACT_ATOMS: atom_id res chain seq x y z
N ARG A 1 16.93 9.11 -8.67
CA ARG A 1 16.83 7.72 -8.16
C ARG A 1 15.37 7.31 -8.28
N GLY A 2 15.06 6.33 -9.15
CA GLY A 2 13.70 5.92 -9.43
C GLY A 2 13.06 5.21 -8.23
N LEU A 3 11.74 5.34 -8.10
CA LEU A 3 10.92 4.66 -7.08
C LEU A 3 11.16 3.14 -7.00
N GLY A 4 11.72 2.51 -8.04
CA GLY A 4 11.99 1.08 -8.10
C GLY A 4 13.02 0.54 -7.09
N ASP A 5 13.90 1.37 -6.52
CA ASP A 5 14.89 0.91 -5.53
C ASP A 5 14.37 0.97 -4.08
N VAL A 6 13.38 1.81 -3.81
CA VAL A 6 12.79 1.95 -2.46
C VAL A 6 12.02 0.70 -2.06
N TYR A 7 11.39 0.01 -3.02
CA TYR A 7 10.58 -1.19 -2.76
C TYR A 7 11.37 -2.50 -2.72
N LYS A 8 12.65 -2.48 -3.10
CA LYS A 8 13.46 -3.70 -3.13
C LYS A 8 14.11 -4.05 -1.79
N ARG A 9 14.11 -3.09 -0.85
CA ARG A 9 14.73 -3.24 0.47
C ARG A 9 13.85 -2.55 1.50
N GLN A 10 13.24 -3.33 2.35
CA GLN A 10 12.38 -2.82 3.42
C GLN A 10 12.84 -3.35 4.76
N LEU A 11 12.67 -2.52 5.78
CA LEU A 11 12.85 -2.90 7.17
C LEU A 11 11.48 -2.88 7.83
N LEU A 12 11.14 -3.97 8.47
CA LEU A 12 10.02 -4.04 9.40
C LEU A 12 10.53 -4.55 10.76
N SER A 13 9.76 -4.35 11.79
CA SER A 13 10.07 -4.93 13.09
C SER A 13 9.14 -6.10 13.40
N THR A 14 9.64 -7.03 14.23
CA THR A 14 8.84 -8.12 14.76
C THR A 14 9.02 -8.25 16.26
N ILE A 15 8.05 -8.85 16.92
CA ILE A 15 8.07 -9.06 18.36
C ILE A 15 8.52 -10.50 18.62
N TYR A 16 9.46 -10.65 19.53
CA TYR A 16 10.06 -11.91 19.92
C TYR A 16 10.03 -12.08 21.45
N ASN A 17 9.71 -13.27 21.93
CA ASN A 17 9.51 -13.53 23.36
C ASN A 17 10.78 -13.54 24.21
N GLY A 18 11.98 -13.64 23.59
CA GLY A 18 13.26 -13.62 24.27
C GLY A 18 13.56 -14.82 25.16
N ARG A 19 12.84 -15.94 25.01
CA ARG A 19 12.96 -17.12 25.87
C ARG A 19 13.62 -18.30 25.15
N ASN A 20 14.78 -18.08 24.54
CA ASN A 20 15.54 -19.13 23.84
C ASN A 20 16.23 -20.12 24.77
N ASP A 21 16.41 -19.78 26.04
CA ASP A 21 17.07 -20.62 27.01
C ASP A 21 16.02 -21.28 27.92
N SER A 22 16.06 -22.60 28.00
CA SER A 22 15.10 -23.37 28.80
C SER A 22 15.11 -22.97 30.30
N ARG A 23 16.21 -22.38 30.79
CA ARG A 23 16.29 -21.83 32.14
C ARG A 23 15.39 -20.61 32.37
N LEU A 24 15.03 -19.94 31.31
CA LEU A 24 14.16 -18.75 31.35
C LEU A 24 12.67 -19.09 31.21
N GLU A 25 12.32 -20.33 30.90
CA GLU A 25 10.95 -20.74 30.62
C GLU A 25 9.98 -20.39 31.75
N ASN A 26 10.38 -20.64 32.99
CA ASN A 26 9.56 -20.37 34.20
C ASN A 26 9.93 -19.05 34.91
N THR A 27 10.69 -18.17 34.26
CA THR A 27 11.11 -16.90 34.86
C THR A 27 10.03 -15.84 34.65
N VAL A 28 9.59 -15.22 35.73
CA VAL A 28 8.61 -14.11 35.67
C VAL A 28 9.37 -12.79 35.49
N CYS A 29 9.56 -12.38 34.24
CA CYS A 29 10.14 -11.09 33.88
C CYS A 29 9.79 -10.69 32.44
N MET A 30 10.02 -9.42 32.10
CA MET A 30 9.86 -8.91 30.73
C MET A 30 11.10 -9.28 29.91
N LEU A 31 10.95 -10.27 29.02
CA LEU A 31 12.00 -10.71 28.09
C LEU A 31 11.67 -10.38 26.64
N VAL A 32 10.48 -9.84 26.39
CA VAL A 32 10.03 -9.51 25.03
C VAL A 32 10.96 -8.47 24.40
N LYS A 33 11.39 -8.76 23.18
CA LYS A 33 12.28 -7.91 22.38
C LYS A 33 11.64 -7.58 21.04
N THR A 34 12.05 -6.44 20.50
CA THR A 34 11.76 -6.09 19.11
C THR A 34 12.98 -6.39 18.27
N LEU A 35 12.81 -7.12 17.18
CA LEU A 35 13.87 -7.48 16.26
C LEU A 35 13.63 -6.83 14.89
N PRO A 36 14.71 -6.37 14.22
CA PRO A 36 14.61 -5.91 12.83
C PRO A 36 14.50 -7.11 11.89
N VAL A 37 13.60 -7.01 10.92
CA VAL A 37 13.50 -7.95 9.79
C VAL A 37 13.78 -7.17 8.52
N TYR A 38 14.82 -7.57 7.83
CA TYR A 38 15.21 -6.94 6.58
C TYR A 38 14.73 -7.78 5.41
N CYS A 39 13.82 -7.22 4.62
CA CYS A 39 13.28 -7.87 3.44
C CYS A 39 13.96 -7.35 2.17
N LYS A 40 14.57 -8.26 1.41
CA LYS A 40 15.11 -7.98 0.09
C LYS A 40 14.29 -8.73 -0.95
N PHE A 41 13.75 -8.00 -1.88
CA PHE A 41 12.94 -8.56 -2.95
C PHE A 41 13.80 -8.81 -4.20
N ASP A 42 13.88 -10.09 -4.63
CA ASP A 42 14.38 -10.48 -5.94
C ASP A 42 13.25 -11.19 -6.73
N PRO A 43 12.77 -10.59 -7.83
CA PRO A 43 11.66 -11.13 -8.62
C PRO A 43 11.92 -12.53 -9.18
N LYS A 44 13.18 -12.96 -9.30
CA LYS A 44 13.56 -14.27 -9.82
C LYS A 44 13.62 -15.37 -8.76
N THR A 45 13.52 -15.00 -7.50
CA THR A 45 13.54 -15.97 -6.39
C THR A 45 12.21 -16.73 -6.33
N THR A 46 12.28 -18.04 -6.10
CA THR A 46 11.06 -18.82 -5.85
C THR A 46 10.49 -18.52 -4.47
N VAL A 47 9.18 -18.64 -4.30
CA VAL A 47 8.51 -18.46 -3.00
C VAL A 47 9.15 -19.33 -1.93
N GLN A 48 9.42 -20.61 -2.24
CA GLN A 48 10.06 -21.53 -1.30
C GLN A 48 11.46 -21.07 -0.87
N ALA A 49 12.29 -20.62 -1.82
CA ALA A 49 13.65 -20.15 -1.52
C ALA A 49 13.60 -18.85 -0.68
N TYR A 50 12.68 -17.95 -1.01
CA TYR A 50 12.49 -16.71 -0.26
C TYR A 50 12.05 -16.98 1.19
N MET A 51 11.13 -17.91 1.40
CA MET A 51 10.69 -18.32 2.74
C MET A 51 11.82 -18.96 3.55
N ALA A 52 12.66 -19.77 2.92
CA ALA A 52 13.82 -20.38 3.58
C ALA A 52 14.85 -19.30 3.99
N GLU A 53 15.18 -18.36 3.10
CA GLU A 53 16.08 -17.23 3.38
C GLU A 53 15.55 -16.37 4.54
N LEU A 54 14.26 -16.04 4.52
CA LEU A 54 13.62 -15.25 5.57
C LEU A 54 13.64 -15.98 6.92
N SER A 55 13.38 -17.29 6.93
CA SER A 55 13.43 -18.12 8.13
C SER A 55 14.85 -18.15 8.74
N GLU A 56 15.87 -18.33 7.91
CA GLU A 56 17.27 -18.31 8.35
C GLU A 56 17.66 -16.94 8.94
N GLN A 57 17.24 -15.86 8.28
CA GLN A 57 17.46 -14.51 8.78
C GLN A 57 16.78 -14.28 10.15
N MET A 58 15.54 -14.75 10.31
CA MET A 58 14.81 -14.64 11.57
C MET A 58 15.54 -15.38 12.70
N LEU A 59 15.96 -16.63 12.46
CA LEU A 59 16.71 -17.43 13.43
C LEU A 59 18.05 -16.76 13.78
N SER A 60 18.75 -16.21 12.79
CA SER A 60 20.00 -15.47 13.03
C SER A 60 19.77 -14.20 13.87
N SER A 61 18.69 -13.47 13.61
CA SER A 61 18.32 -12.28 14.40
C SER A 61 17.98 -12.64 15.84
N MET A 62 17.27 -13.75 16.06
CA MET A 62 16.96 -14.26 17.40
C MET A 62 18.20 -14.70 18.17
N ALA A 63 19.18 -15.30 17.48
CA ALA A 63 20.44 -15.72 18.08
C ALA A 63 21.36 -14.54 18.45
N ASN A 64 21.16 -13.36 17.83
CA ASN A 64 21.97 -12.16 18.00
C ASN A 64 21.18 -11.00 18.64
N ASP A 65 20.24 -11.29 19.51
CA ASP A 65 19.29 -10.35 20.11
C ASP A 65 19.84 -9.48 21.28
N ILE A 66 21.16 -9.31 21.36
CA ILE A 66 21.84 -8.63 22.48
C ILE A 66 21.57 -7.12 22.48
N PHE A 67 21.49 -6.51 21.28
CA PHE A 67 21.32 -5.08 21.16
C PHE A 67 19.84 -4.68 21.13
N PRO A 68 19.44 -3.64 21.89
CA PRO A 68 18.11 -3.08 21.79
C PRO A 68 17.80 -2.56 20.37
N PHE A 69 16.59 -2.78 19.90
CA PHE A 69 16.14 -2.29 18.58
C PHE A 69 16.27 -0.77 18.45
N SER A 70 15.99 -0.02 19.52
CA SER A 70 16.17 1.43 19.57
C SER A 70 17.60 1.88 19.25
N ASP A 71 18.60 1.15 19.76
CA ASP A 71 20.01 1.48 19.55
C ASP A 71 20.43 1.20 18.10
N ILE A 72 19.89 0.12 17.52
CA ILE A 72 20.08 -0.20 16.10
C ILE A 72 19.47 0.92 15.23
N CYS A 73 18.24 1.32 15.52
CA CYS A 73 17.59 2.40 14.81
C CYS A 73 18.35 3.72 14.92
N ALA A 74 18.78 4.11 16.11
CA ALA A 74 19.56 5.34 16.33
C ALA A 74 20.89 5.31 15.59
N LYS A 75 21.60 4.18 15.65
CA LYS A 75 22.93 4.02 15.02
C LYS A 75 22.88 4.11 13.50
N TYR A 76 21.85 3.54 12.88
CA TYR A 76 21.75 3.43 11.42
C TYR A 76 20.74 4.40 10.81
N GLY A 77 20.12 5.29 11.59
CA GLY A 77 19.09 6.22 11.12
C GLY A 77 17.87 5.51 10.54
N LEU A 78 17.47 4.39 11.15
CA LEU A 78 16.35 3.57 10.70
C LEU A 78 15.08 4.00 11.41
N ASN A 79 13.96 3.87 10.71
CA ASN A 79 12.61 3.99 11.26
C ASN A 79 11.80 2.77 10.84
N SER A 80 11.01 2.20 11.75
CA SER A 80 10.12 1.09 11.47
C SER A 80 8.70 1.51 11.86
N ASP A 81 7.92 1.90 10.87
CA ASP A 81 6.52 2.28 11.06
C ASP A 81 5.60 1.06 11.08
N LEU A 82 6.11 -0.10 10.65
CA LEU A 82 5.38 -1.36 10.61
C LEU A 82 6.02 -2.39 11.55
N THR A 83 5.22 -2.90 12.46
CA THR A 83 5.54 -4.06 13.29
C THR A 83 4.64 -5.22 12.90
N PHE A 84 5.22 -6.39 12.72
CA PHE A 84 4.50 -7.64 12.51
C PHE A 84 4.67 -8.54 13.72
N ALA A 85 3.58 -9.10 14.24
CA ALA A 85 3.62 -10.04 15.34
C ALA A 85 2.86 -11.33 14.97
N TYR A 86 3.46 -12.46 15.28
CA TYR A 86 2.79 -13.76 15.24
C TYR A 86 2.67 -14.30 16.67
N GLN A 87 1.48 -14.71 17.03
CA GLN A 87 1.21 -15.39 18.30
C GLN A 87 0.66 -16.79 18.00
N ALA A 88 1.40 -17.80 18.45
CA ALA A 88 0.89 -19.16 18.46
C ALA A 88 -0.38 -19.26 19.34
N GLU A 89 -1.09 -20.35 19.19
CA GLU A 89 -2.32 -20.59 19.93
C GLU A 89 -2.11 -20.39 21.43
N LEU A 90 -2.82 -19.37 21.96
CA LEU A 90 -2.93 -19.13 23.40
C LEU A 90 -4.28 -19.69 23.83
N SER A 91 -4.29 -20.50 24.88
CA SER A 91 -5.54 -20.87 25.49
C SER A 91 -6.18 -19.63 26.11
N ASP A 92 -7.40 -19.31 25.71
CA ASP A 92 -8.19 -18.27 26.36
C ASP A 92 -8.79 -18.74 27.69
N ASP A 93 -8.70 -20.02 27.96
CA ASP A 93 -9.23 -20.68 29.15
C ASP A 93 -8.07 -21.04 30.12
N TYR A 94 -8.01 -20.34 31.23
CA TYR A 94 -7.01 -20.55 32.26
C TYR A 94 -7.65 -21.18 33.50
N PRO A 95 -7.33 -22.41 33.87
CA PRO A 95 -7.83 -23.01 35.11
C PRO A 95 -7.26 -22.28 36.33
N ILE A 96 -8.16 -21.77 37.19
CA ILE A 96 -7.80 -21.15 38.47
C ILE A 96 -8.57 -21.88 39.57
N GLY A 97 -7.93 -22.83 40.22
CA GLY A 97 -8.59 -23.73 41.18
C GLY A 97 -9.71 -24.53 40.51
N ASP A 98 -10.93 -24.45 41.01
CA ASP A 98 -12.09 -25.12 40.45
C ASP A 98 -12.84 -24.33 39.39
N THR A 99 -12.30 -23.18 38.96
CA THR A 99 -12.93 -22.28 37.99
C THR A 99 -12.04 -22.08 36.75
N ILE A 100 -12.65 -21.64 35.66
CA ILE A 100 -11.95 -21.28 34.43
C ILE A 100 -12.05 -19.75 34.25
N ALA A 101 -10.89 -19.09 34.26
CA ALA A 101 -10.80 -17.70 33.85
C ALA A 101 -10.72 -17.63 32.32
N ARG A 102 -11.51 -16.75 31.73
CA ARG A 102 -11.50 -16.51 30.28
C ARG A 102 -10.81 -15.20 29.98
N GLY A 103 -9.95 -15.24 28.96
CA GLY A 103 -9.34 -14.04 28.40
C GLY A 103 -10.42 -13.09 27.86
N HIS A 104 -10.25 -11.80 28.13
CA HIS A 104 -11.09 -10.74 27.55
C HIS A 104 -10.19 -9.68 26.93
N ASP A 105 -10.37 -9.44 25.62
CA ASP A 105 -9.63 -8.39 24.92
C ASP A 105 -10.09 -7.01 25.44
N LEU A 106 -9.16 -6.26 25.99
CA LEU A 106 -9.36 -4.86 26.35
C LEU A 106 -8.88 -4.00 25.18
N SER A 107 -9.79 -3.30 24.53
CA SER A 107 -9.39 -2.29 23.55
C SER A 107 -8.83 -1.07 24.28
N LEU A 108 -7.65 -0.64 23.90
CA LEU A 108 -7.05 0.61 24.35
C LEU A 108 -7.24 1.65 23.24
N ASP A 109 -7.66 2.85 23.62
CA ASP A 109 -7.81 3.98 22.66
C ASP A 109 -6.46 4.57 22.21
N MET A 110 -5.36 3.88 22.46
CA MET A 110 -4.01 4.32 22.14
C MET A 110 -3.21 3.22 21.48
N ALA A 111 -2.81 3.44 20.22
CA ALA A 111 -1.86 2.57 19.53
C ALA A 111 -0.43 2.86 20.02
N LYS A 112 0.28 1.80 20.41
CA LYS A 112 1.69 1.89 20.87
C LYS A 112 2.66 2.12 19.72
N MET A 113 2.31 1.65 18.52
CA MET A 113 3.12 1.74 17.31
C MET A 113 2.31 2.39 16.19
N PRO A 114 2.96 2.98 15.17
CA PRO A 114 2.25 3.55 14.03
C PRO A 114 1.30 2.53 13.37
N LEU A 115 1.79 1.31 13.13
CA LEU A 115 1.01 0.18 12.61
C LEU A 115 1.57 -1.14 13.13
N LEU A 116 0.73 -1.89 13.81
CA LEU A 116 0.99 -3.26 14.23
C LEU A 116 0.03 -4.20 13.50
N ILE A 117 0.56 -5.11 12.70
CA ILE A 117 -0.21 -6.20 12.11
C ILE A 117 0.10 -7.45 12.91
N GLN A 118 -0.95 -8.09 13.41
CA GLN A 118 -0.83 -9.26 14.26
C GLN A 118 -1.61 -10.43 13.67
N VAL A 119 -0.97 -11.60 13.61
CA VAL A 119 -1.60 -12.87 13.30
C VAL A 119 -1.65 -13.69 14.58
N ARG A 120 -2.83 -14.09 15.01
CA ARG A 120 -3.04 -15.00 16.14
C ARG A 120 -3.63 -16.31 15.65
N GLU A 121 -3.12 -17.42 16.17
CA GLU A 121 -3.74 -18.72 16.00
C GLU A 121 -4.79 -18.93 17.10
N TYR A 122 -6.01 -19.28 16.67
CA TYR A 122 -7.13 -19.50 17.57
C TYR A 122 -8.03 -20.62 17.02
N ASN A 123 -8.22 -21.70 17.77
CA ASN A 123 -9.04 -22.85 17.37
C ASN A 123 -8.72 -23.37 15.97
N HIS A 124 -7.45 -23.58 15.65
CA HIS A 124 -6.94 -24.02 14.34
C HIS A 124 -7.28 -23.06 13.18
N THR A 125 -7.61 -21.82 13.47
CA THR A 125 -7.78 -20.73 12.49
C THR A 125 -6.79 -19.61 12.76
N TYR A 126 -6.60 -18.76 11.77
CA TYR A 126 -5.75 -17.58 11.93
C TYR A 126 -6.63 -16.34 11.95
N VAL A 127 -6.41 -15.49 12.95
CA VAL A 127 -7.07 -14.18 13.07
C VAL A 127 -6.04 -13.10 12.78
N LEU A 128 -6.30 -12.32 11.73
CA LEU A 128 -5.49 -11.19 11.32
C LEU A 128 -6.10 -9.92 11.91
N THR A 129 -5.31 -9.16 12.67
CA THR A 129 -5.73 -7.89 13.27
C THR A 129 -4.73 -6.80 12.97
N ALA A 130 -5.19 -5.55 12.97
CA ALA A 130 -4.35 -4.37 12.84
C ALA A 130 -4.67 -3.36 13.97
N GLU A 131 -3.63 -2.96 14.70
CA GLU A 131 -3.66 -1.82 15.62
C GLU A 131 -2.89 -0.67 14.97
N TYR A 132 -3.48 0.51 14.85
CA TYR A 132 -2.88 1.61 14.13
C TYR A 132 -3.23 2.97 14.70
N ARG A 133 -2.41 3.95 14.41
CA ARG A 133 -2.64 5.35 14.76
C ARG A 133 -3.63 5.97 13.78
N SER A 134 -4.80 6.36 14.26
CA SER A 134 -5.88 6.95 13.45
C SER A 134 -5.57 8.37 12.95
N ASP A 135 -4.58 9.04 13.53
CA ASP A 135 -4.05 10.31 13.04
C ASP A 135 -3.09 10.15 11.83
N MET A 136 -2.58 8.93 11.60
CA MET A 136 -1.69 8.60 10.48
C MET A 136 -2.38 7.82 9.36
N TYR A 137 -3.29 6.91 9.70
CA TYR A 137 -3.91 5.99 8.75
C TYR A 137 -5.43 6.03 8.86
N SER A 138 -6.11 6.03 7.72
CA SER A 138 -7.57 5.86 7.67
C SER A 138 -7.97 4.39 7.79
N GLN A 139 -9.18 4.13 8.29
CA GLN A 139 -9.74 2.78 8.35
C GLN A 139 -9.72 2.11 6.97
N ALA A 140 -10.17 2.81 5.92
CA ALA A 140 -10.21 2.26 4.57
C ALA A 140 -8.82 1.87 4.01
N PHE A 141 -7.76 2.59 4.44
CA PHE A 141 -6.39 2.22 4.08
C PHE A 141 -5.96 0.93 4.78
N ILE A 142 -6.27 0.79 6.06
CA ILE A 142 -5.95 -0.41 6.84
C ILE A 142 -6.73 -1.63 6.32
N ASP A 143 -8.01 -1.48 6.04
CA ASP A 143 -8.83 -2.56 5.45
C ASP A 143 -8.21 -3.04 4.12
N GLY A 144 -7.75 -2.09 3.28
CA GLY A 144 -7.04 -2.41 2.05
C GLY A 144 -5.71 -3.17 2.26
N ILE A 145 -4.98 -2.87 3.34
CA ILE A 145 -3.76 -3.62 3.71
C ILE A 145 -4.13 -5.06 4.13
N LEU A 146 -5.13 -5.24 4.96
CA LEU A 146 -5.57 -6.56 5.41
C LEU A 146 -6.06 -7.42 4.25
N ASP A 147 -6.88 -6.85 3.37
CA ASP A 147 -7.32 -7.49 2.12
C ASP A 147 -6.13 -7.90 1.24
N SER A 148 -5.13 -7.02 1.12
CA SER A 148 -3.92 -7.28 0.32
C SER A 148 -3.05 -8.37 0.93
N TYR A 149 -2.98 -8.44 2.26
CA TYR A 149 -2.27 -9.49 2.98
C TYR A 149 -2.91 -10.86 2.72
N GLU A 150 -4.24 -10.96 2.83
CA GLU A 150 -4.98 -12.19 2.55
C GLU A 150 -4.81 -12.63 1.09
N ALA A 151 -4.90 -11.69 0.14
CA ALA A 151 -4.68 -11.95 -1.28
C ALA A 151 -3.26 -12.47 -1.54
N ALA A 152 -2.23 -11.85 -0.92
CA ALA A 152 -0.85 -12.28 -1.03
C ALA A 152 -0.64 -13.68 -0.50
N MET A 153 -1.14 -14.00 0.69
CA MET A 153 -1.06 -15.33 1.29
C MET A 153 -1.71 -16.41 0.39
N SER A 154 -2.91 -16.14 -0.11
CA SER A 154 -3.62 -17.02 -1.03
C SER A 154 -2.88 -17.23 -2.36
N SER A 155 -2.22 -16.17 -2.86
CA SER A 155 -1.44 -16.21 -4.09
C SER A 155 -0.13 -17.00 -3.92
N MET A 156 0.56 -16.83 -2.78
CA MET A 156 1.82 -17.54 -2.49
C MET A 156 1.67 -19.06 -2.55
N LEU A 157 0.51 -19.59 -2.19
CA LEU A 157 0.23 -21.04 -2.25
C LEU A 157 0.11 -21.58 -3.69
N LYS A 158 -0.04 -20.72 -4.68
CA LYS A 158 -0.34 -21.08 -6.08
C LYS A 158 0.76 -20.65 -7.06
N THR A 159 1.69 -19.80 -6.63
CA THR A 159 2.74 -19.22 -7.49
C THR A 159 4.10 -19.83 -7.20
N LYS A 160 4.95 -19.85 -8.21
CA LYS A 160 6.31 -20.37 -8.11
C LYS A 160 7.31 -19.28 -7.73
N TYR A 161 7.18 -18.11 -8.34
CA TYR A 161 8.12 -17.01 -8.15
C TYR A 161 7.50 -15.88 -7.33
N VAL A 162 8.33 -15.17 -6.56
CA VAL A 162 7.91 -14.05 -5.73
C VAL A 162 7.29 -12.92 -6.57
N SER A 163 7.76 -12.73 -7.80
CA SER A 163 7.20 -11.75 -8.75
C SER A 163 5.77 -12.05 -9.23
N GLU A 164 5.31 -13.26 -9.05
CA GLU A 164 3.97 -13.70 -9.49
C GLU A 164 2.92 -13.55 -8.38
N ILE A 165 3.36 -13.20 -7.15
CA ILE A 165 2.44 -13.02 -6.02
C ILE A 165 1.55 -11.79 -6.28
N SER A 166 0.24 -12.02 -6.34
CA SER A 166 -0.72 -10.92 -6.38
C SER A 166 -0.99 -10.41 -4.97
N VAL A 167 -0.80 -9.11 -4.80
CA VAL A 167 -1.14 -8.39 -3.56
C VAL A 167 -2.43 -7.60 -3.68
N ILE A 168 -3.13 -7.71 -4.82
CA ILE A 168 -4.36 -6.99 -5.08
C ILE A 168 -5.53 -7.94 -4.84
N SER A 169 -6.39 -7.59 -3.89
CA SER A 169 -7.64 -8.31 -3.64
C SER A 169 -8.65 -8.13 -4.78
N GLN A 170 -9.68 -8.97 -4.86
CA GLN A 170 -10.74 -8.80 -5.83
C GLN A 170 -11.48 -7.46 -5.66
N SER A 171 -11.67 -6.99 -4.43
CA SER A 171 -12.23 -5.66 -4.15
C SER A 171 -11.37 -4.53 -4.73
N GLY A 172 -10.05 -4.65 -4.60
CA GLY A 172 -9.09 -3.72 -5.20
C GLY A 172 -9.15 -3.70 -6.73
N VAL A 173 -9.23 -4.87 -7.38
CA VAL A 173 -9.40 -4.98 -8.83
C VAL A 173 -10.68 -4.29 -9.30
N ASN A 174 -11.79 -4.54 -8.60
CA ASN A 174 -13.08 -3.92 -8.93
C ASN A 174 -13.02 -2.40 -8.80
N LYS A 175 -12.37 -1.89 -7.76
CA LYS A 175 -12.19 -0.44 -7.54
C LYS A 175 -11.33 0.22 -8.61
N ILE A 176 -10.26 -0.46 -9.05
CA ILE A 176 -9.44 0.02 -10.18
C ILE A 176 -10.26 0.04 -11.48
N ALA A 177 -11.07 -1.00 -11.72
CA ALA A 177 -11.97 -1.04 -12.88
C ALA A 177 -12.98 0.10 -12.86
N GLU A 178 -13.57 0.41 -11.69
CA GLU A 178 -14.47 1.55 -11.51
C GLU A 178 -13.77 2.89 -11.81
N PHE A 179 -12.53 3.09 -11.33
CA PHE A 179 -11.77 4.30 -11.63
C PHE A 179 -11.43 4.43 -13.13
N ASN A 180 -11.27 3.32 -13.82
CA ASN A 180 -10.97 3.29 -15.25
C ASN A 180 -12.21 3.33 -16.14
N HIS A 181 -13.41 3.35 -15.54
CA HIS A 181 -14.64 3.53 -16.29
C HIS A 181 -14.80 5.01 -16.71
N THR A 182 -13.94 5.39 -17.66
CA THR A 182 -13.81 6.76 -18.18
C THR A 182 -14.25 6.85 -19.64
N GLU A 183 -14.88 5.79 -20.15
CA GLU A 183 -15.42 5.78 -21.50
C GLU A 183 -16.47 6.88 -21.65
N ASN A 184 -16.26 7.73 -22.62
CA ASN A 184 -17.19 8.77 -22.98
C ASN A 184 -17.52 8.65 -24.47
N GLU A 185 -18.80 8.57 -24.78
CA GLU A 185 -19.23 8.59 -26.18
C GLU A 185 -19.03 10.00 -26.74
N PHE A 186 -18.30 10.09 -27.83
CA PHE A 186 -18.16 11.32 -28.59
C PHE A 186 -18.48 11.07 -30.07
N ASP A 187 -19.01 12.07 -30.74
CA ASP A 187 -19.35 12.01 -32.16
C ASP A 187 -18.07 11.93 -33.01
N ARG A 188 -17.75 10.74 -33.50
CA ARG A 188 -16.58 10.48 -34.33
C ARG A 188 -16.67 11.07 -35.74
N SER A 189 -17.84 11.57 -36.12
CA SER A 189 -18.06 12.25 -37.42
C SER A 189 -17.59 13.71 -37.39
N LYS A 190 -17.39 14.27 -36.17
CA LYS A 190 -16.96 15.64 -35.98
C LYS A 190 -15.46 15.73 -35.75
N THR A 191 -14.84 16.71 -36.38
CA THR A 191 -13.47 17.11 -36.08
C THR A 191 -13.43 18.05 -34.88
N ILE A 192 -12.24 18.26 -34.30
CA ILE A 192 -12.03 19.26 -33.24
C ILE A 192 -12.43 20.65 -33.71
N SER A 193 -12.20 20.97 -35.00
CA SER A 193 -12.63 22.26 -35.58
C SER A 193 -14.13 22.41 -35.63
N ASP A 194 -14.87 21.34 -35.96
CA ASP A 194 -16.32 21.34 -35.96
C ASP A 194 -16.89 21.56 -34.56
N MET A 195 -16.34 20.84 -33.56
CA MET A 195 -16.74 21.01 -32.17
C MET A 195 -16.45 22.42 -31.65
N PHE A 196 -15.32 23.00 -32.06
CA PHE A 196 -14.98 24.36 -31.68
C PHE A 196 -15.93 25.39 -32.30
N ALA A 197 -16.27 25.25 -33.60
CA ALA A 197 -17.23 26.10 -34.29
C ALA A 197 -18.61 26.05 -33.62
N GLU A 198 -19.09 24.85 -33.25
CA GLU A 198 -20.36 24.72 -32.50
C GLU A 198 -20.34 25.42 -31.15
N LEU A 199 -19.20 25.38 -30.42
CA LEU A 199 -19.05 26.10 -29.14
C LEU A 199 -19.03 27.62 -29.38
N ALA A 200 -18.41 28.09 -30.48
CA ALA A 200 -18.38 29.50 -30.82
C ALA A 200 -19.78 30.03 -31.16
N GLU A 201 -20.68 29.19 -31.69
CA GLU A 201 -22.09 29.52 -31.93
C GLU A 201 -22.94 29.43 -30.65
N THR A 202 -22.71 28.41 -29.82
CA THR A 202 -23.57 28.10 -28.66
C THR A 202 -23.25 28.95 -27.43
N ILE A 203 -21.95 29.20 -27.19
CA ILE A 203 -21.44 29.96 -26.02
C ILE A 203 -20.41 31.03 -26.44
N PRO A 204 -20.73 31.94 -27.36
CA PRO A 204 -19.79 32.88 -28.01
C PRO A 204 -18.99 33.73 -27.04
N ASP A 205 -19.61 34.18 -25.96
CA ASP A 205 -19.03 35.13 -25.00
C ASP A 205 -18.25 34.47 -23.88
N HIS A 206 -18.23 33.11 -23.81
CA HIS A 206 -17.41 32.40 -22.82
C HIS A 206 -15.93 32.49 -23.19
N THR A 207 -15.07 32.56 -22.18
CA THR A 207 -13.62 32.60 -22.37
C THR A 207 -13.13 31.24 -22.89
N ALA A 208 -12.56 31.22 -24.09
CA ALA A 208 -12.00 30.05 -24.73
C ALA A 208 -10.51 29.86 -24.39
N VAL A 209 -9.74 30.94 -24.35
CA VAL A 209 -8.30 30.91 -24.10
C VAL A 209 -7.87 32.04 -23.19
N VAL A 210 -6.98 31.71 -22.26
CA VAL A 210 -6.27 32.67 -21.38
C VAL A 210 -4.79 32.50 -21.60
N PHE A 211 -4.11 33.59 -22.02
CA PHE A 211 -2.65 33.60 -22.14
C PHE A 211 -2.09 34.88 -21.54
N LYS A 212 -1.37 34.76 -20.46
CA LYS A 212 -0.89 35.88 -19.65
C LYS A 212 -2.08 36.80 -19.27
N ASP A 213 -2.03 38.08 -19.65
CA ASP A 213 -3.05 39.08 -19.35
C ASP A 213 -4.15 39.15 -20.42
N ARG A 214 -4.10 38.31 -21.45
CA ARG A 214 -5.06 38.30 -22.56
C ARG A 214 -6.05 37.16 -22.40
N LYS A 215 -7.32 37.51 -22.62
CA LYS A 215 -8.42 36.53 -22.69
C LYS A 215 -9.07 36.66 -24.04
N TYR A 216 -9.44 35.54 -24.63
CA TYR A 216 -10.23 35.50 -25.86
C TYR A 216 -11.48 34.67 -25.63
N THR A 217 -12.61 35.17 -26.07
CA THR A 217 -13.86 34.43 -26.09
C THR A 217 -13.87 33.42 -27.26
N TYR A 218 -14.80 32.47 -27.25
CA TYR A 218 -14.96 31.51 -28.34
C TYR A 218 -15.20 32.23 -29.67
N LYS A 219 -16.04 33.26 -29.69
CA LYS A 219 -16.32 34.09 -30.87
C LYS A 219 -15.07 34.81 -31.37
N GLU A 220 -14.33 35.49 -30.49
CA GLU A 220 -13.15 36.22 -30.87
C GLU A 220 -12.06 35.28 -31.42
N LEU A 221 -11.90 34.10 -30.82
CA LEU A 221 -10.92 33.13 -31.26
C LEU A 221 -11.33 32.52 -32.63
N ASP A 222 -12.62 32.25 -32.85
CA ASP A 222 -13.15 31.78 -34.14
C ASP A 222 -12.89 32.82 -35.23
N GLU A 223 -13.22 34.10 -35.00
CA GLU A 223 -12.98 35.17 -35.95
C GLU A 223 -11.50 35.36 -36.29
N LEU A 224 -10.62 35.22 -35.28
CA LEU A 224 -9.18 35.33 -35.48
C LEU A 224 -8.63 34.15 -36.27
N SER A 225 -9.04 32.92 -35.94
CA SER A 225 -8.60 31.72 -36.64
C SER A 225 -9.08 31.70 -38.08
N ASN A 226 -10.31 32.10 -38.34
CA ASN A 226 -10.86 32.21 -39.68
C ASN A 226 -10.14 33.27 -40.54
N ARG A 227 -9.77 34.43 -39.94
CA ARG A 227 -8.96 35.47 -40.65
C ARG A 227 -7.58 34.95 -41.02
N LEU A 228 -6.94 34.21 -40.07
CA LEU A 228 -5.64 33.61 -40.31
C LEU A 228 -5.71 32.53 -41.41
N GLY A 229 -6.75 31.66 -41.35
CA GLY A 229 -6.97 30.65 -42.38
C GLY A 229 -7.15 31.23 -43.77
N LYS A 230 -7.93 32.31 -43.93
CA LYS A 230 -8.09 33.02 -45.19
C LYS A 230 -6.77 33.63 -45.68
N TYR A 231 -5.96 34.19 -44.78
CA TYR A 231 -4.64 34.71 -45.13
C TYR A 231 -3.72 33.61 -45.64
N ILE A 232 -3.62 32.51 -44.93
CA ILE A 232 -2.80 31.36 -45.34
C ILE A 232 -3.21 30.82 -46.69
N ALA A 233 -4.52 30.67 -46.93
CA ALA A 233 -5.07 30.25 -48.23
C ALA A 233 -4.71 31.25 -49.36
N SER A 234 -4.72 32.54 -49.08
CA SER A 234 -4.34 33.58 -50.07
C SER A 234 -2.85 33.51 -50.45
N GLN A 235 -2.00 32.91 -49.63
CA GLN A 235 -0.59 32.67 -49.91
C GLN A 235 -0.35 31.35 -50.73
N GLY A 236 -1.41 30.69 -51.19
CA GLY A 236 -1.35 29.45 -51.94
C GLY A 236 -1.09 28.19 -51.13
N ILE A 237 -1.14 28.31 -49.79
CA ILE A 237 -1.00 27.16 -48.90
C ILE A 237 -2.39 26.53 -48.70
N GLY A 238 -2.55 25.32 -49.22
CA GLY A 238 -3.80 24.54 -49.15
C GLY A 238 -3.67 23.31 -48.25
N ARG A 239 -4.68 22.43 -48.34
CA ARG A 239 -4.56 21.07 -47.74
C ARG A 239 -3.59 20.23 -48.58
N GLU A 240 -2.73 19.47 -47.89
CA GLU A 240 -1.98 18.41 -48.53
C GLU A 240 -2.89 17.28 -48.99
#